data_789c43fb1c93872ea09ed75419e04d53
#
_entry.id   789c43fb1c93872ea09ed75419e04d53
#
_cell.length_a   1.000
_cell.length_b   1.000
_cell.length_c   1.000
_cell.angle_alpha   90.00
_cell.angle_beta   90.00
_cell.angle_gamma   90.00
#
_symmetry.space_group_name_H-M   'P 1'
#
loop_
_entity.id
_entity.type
_entity.pdbx_description
1 polymer ?
#
loop_
_entity_poly.entity_id
_entity_poly.type
_entity_poly.pdbx_seq_one_letter_code
_entity_poly.pdbx_strand_id
1 'polypeptide(L)'
;MLFLLMFGIPVLSMELAMGRASKSSIIRAYHELERPGQKWHIHGYLGMIGNYILLFFYTTVSGWMLGYFIKYVTGDITKNTDSSQMFADVIANPWIMFVWMAVIVLIAVIVCSMGLQNGVEKITKYMMLILLGLIVVLAIHSLTLDGAAKGMQYFLIPDMNKIEEAGLGNIIIEAMRQAFFTLSVGMGSMMIFGSYIGKERALVGEGIQITLLDTFVAIMSGVIIFPACMSYNIPTDSGPSLIFVTLPKAVSYTHLTLPTNSRV
;
A
#
# COMPACT_ATOMS: atom_id res chain seq x y z
N MET A 1 -2.83 9.60 -12.38
CA MET A 1 -2.01 9.29 -13.57
C MET A 1 -1.20 10.50 -14.06
N LEU A 2 -1.81 11.65 -14.41
CA LEU A 2 -1.06 12.81 -14.91
C LEU A 2 0.08 13.22 -13.97
N PHE A 3 -0.18 13.35 -12.68
CA PHE A 3 0.83 13.74 -11.67
C PHE A 3 1.93 12.69 -11.47
N LEU A 4 1.63 11.41 -11.65
CA LEU A 4 2.66 10.36 -11.62
C LEU A 4 3.66 10.53 -12.75
N LEU A 5 3.19 10.87 -13.95
CA LEU A 5 4.06 11.09 -15.11
C LEU A 5 4.82 12.42 -15.02
N MET A 6 4.14 13.50 -14.63
CA MET A 6 4.73 14.85 -14.63
C MET A 6 5.69 15.10 -13.46
N PHE A 7 5.37 14.57 -12.28
CA PHE A 7 6.14 14.81 -11.06
C PHE A 7 6.70 13.52 -10.46
N GLY A 8 5.93 12.44 -10.45
CA GLY A 8 6.32 11.19 -9.81
C GLY A 8 7.61 10.62 -10.41
N ILE A 9 7.65 10.38 -11.72
CA ILE A 9 8.83 9.82 -12.40
C ILE A 9 10.06 10.73 -12.28
N PRO A 10 9.97 12.06 -12.53
CA PRO A 10 11.12 12.93 -12.37
C PRO A 10 11.64 12.98 -10.93
N VAL A 11 10.78 13.13 -9.92
CA VAL A 11 11.20 13.19 -8.52
C VAL A 11 11.79 11.85 -8.07
N LEU A 12 11.17 10.74 -8.43
CA LEU A 12 11.71 9.40 -8.17
C LEU A 12 13.09 9.22 -8.79
N SER A 13 13.27 9.62 -10.06
CA SER A 13 14.56 9.54 -10.74
C SER A 13 15.62 10.42 -10.09
N MET A 14 15.24 11.61 -9.59
CA MET A 14 16.15 12.48 -8.84
C MET A 14 16.55 11.86 -7.50
N GLU A 15 15.64 11.30 -6.73
CA GLU A 15 15.98 10.62 -5.47
C GLU A 15 16.90 9.42 -5.70
N LEU A 16 16.59 8.58 -6.70
CA LEU A 16 17.48 7.47 -7.08
C LEU A 16 18.87 7.96 -7.49
N ALA A 17 18.96 9.09 -8.23
CA ALA A 17 20.23 9.68 -8.64
C ALA A 17 21.04 10.21 -7.45
N MET A 18 20.39 10.89 -6.51
CA MET A 18 21.03 11.37 -5.28
C MET A 18 21.57 10.21 -4.45
N GLY A 19 20.77 9.15 -4.29
CA GLY A 19 21.19 7.93 -3.59
C GLY A 19 22.39 7.28 -4.26
N ARG A 20 22.36 7.12 -5.60
CA ARG A 20 23.48 6.55 -6.37
C ARG A 20 24.75 7.39 -6.31
N ALA A 21 24.62 8.72 -6.27
CA ALA A 21 25.75 9.64 -6.21
C ALA A 21 26.43 9.61 -4.83
N SER A 22 25.67 9.63 -3.76
CA SER A 22 26.20 9.67 -2.39
C SER A 22 26.54 8.29 -1.80
N LYS A 23 25.84 7.22 -2.24
CA LYS A 23 25.91 5.87 -1.64
C LYS A 23 25.77 5.87 -0.11
N SER A 24 25.02 6.82 0.41
CA SER A 24 24.89 7.12 1.82
C SER A 24 23.43 7.14 2.26
N SER A 25 23.20 7.17 3.58
CA SER A 25 21.86 7.37 4.16
C SER A 25 21.33 8.78 3.82
N ILE A 26 20.03 8.99 3.93
CA ILE A 26 19.34 10.23 3.56
C ILE A 26 20.06 11.48 4.08
N ILE A 27 20.33 11.55 5.39
CA ILE A 27 20.98 12.72 6.01
C ILE A 27 22.39 12.94 5.44
N ARG A 28 23.18 11.86 5.37
CA ARG A 28 24.54 11.93 4.81
C ARG A 28 24.54 12.32 3.34
N ALA A 29 23.60 11.79 2.54
CA ALA A 29 23.48 12.10 1.14
C ALA A 29 23.30 13.61 0.91
N TYR A 30 22.44 14.25 1.68
CA TYR A 30 22.27 15.71 1.59
C TYR A 30 23.54 16.46 2.02
N HIS A 31 24.22 16.06 3.11
CA HIS A 31 25.47 16.67 3.52
C HIS A 31 26.58 16.55 2.48
N GLU A 32 26.69 15.41 1.81
CA GLU A 32 27.74 15.17 0.80
C GLU A 32 27.47 15.89 -0.52
N LEU A 33 26.19 16.10 -0.87
CA LEU A 33 25.79 16.70 -2.13
C LEU A 33 25.52 18.20 -2.05
N GLU A 34 25.33 18.76 -0.85
CA GLU A 34 25.10 20.20 -0.68
C GLU A 34 26.38 21.01 -0.91
N ARG A 35 26.23 22.22 -1.45
CA ARG A 35 27.32 23.14 -1.63
C ARG A 35 27.61 23.89 -0.32
N PRO A 36 28.85 24.36 -0.12
CA PRO A 36 29.19 25.19 1.05
C PRO A 36 28.21 26.36 1.23
N GLY A 37 27.63 26.48 2.43
CA GLY A 37 26.66 27.53 2.76
C GLY A 37 25.19 27.16 2.50
N GLN A 38 24.88 26.04 1.85
CA GLN A 38 23.52 25.51 1.75
C GLN A 38 23.14 24.73 3.00
N LYS A 39 21.84 24.54 3.21
CA LYS A 39 21.29 23.84 4.38
C LYS A 39 20.30 22.72 3.98
N TRP A 40 20.59 22.03 2.88
CA TRP A 40 19.73 20.96 2.38
C TRP A 40 19.69 19.74 3.31
N HIS A 41 20.71 19.55 4.15
CA HIS A 41 20.72 18.53 5.19
C HIS A 41 19.50 18.62 6.13
N ILE A 42 18.91 19.83 6.32
CA ILE A 42 17.67 19.99 7.11
C ILE A 42 16.53 19.17 6.49
N HIS A 43 16.43 19.16 5.15
CA HIS A 43 15.46 18.32 4.46
C HIS A 43 15.70 16.82 4.73
N GLY A 44 16.98 16.41 4.81
CA GLY A 44 17.34 15.05 5.20
C GLY A 44 16.81 14.64 6.59
N TYR A 45 16.90 15.54 7.58
CA TYR A 45 16.32 15.30 8.91
C TYR A 45 14.78 15.25 8.86
N LEU A 46 14.14 16.16 8.13
CA LEU A 46 12.68 16.16 7.97
C LEU A 46 12.18 14.87 7.29
N GLY A 47 12.88 14.42 6.25
CA GLY A 47 12.59 13.15 5.58
C GLY A 47 12.74 11.96 6.52
N MET A 48 13.77 11.94 7.37
CA MET A 48 13.97 10.88 8.37
C MET A 48 12.81 10.85 9.39
N ILE A 49 12.38 11.99 9.89
CA ILE A 49 11.24 12.11 10.81
C ILE A 49 9.96 11.61 10.12
N GLY A 50 9.72 12.02 8.88
CA GLY A 50 8.58 11.55 8.09
C GLY A 50 8.57 10.02 7.93
N ASN A 51 9.71 9.41 7.63
CA ASN A 51 9.85 7.96 7.53
C ASN A 51 9.55 7.25 8.88
N TYR A 52 9.98 7.80 10.02
CA TYR A 52 9.64 7.25 11.34
C TYR A 52 8.13 7.33 11.63
N ILE A 53 7.48 8.45 11.32
CA ILE A 53 6.02 8.61 11.49
C ILE A 53 5.28 7.57 10.65
N LEU A 54 5.69 7.38 9.39
CA LEU A 54 5.13 6.34 8.54
C LEU A 54 5.37 4.94 9.09
N LEU A 55 6.55 4.67 9.60
CA LEU A 55 6.87 3.36 10.19
C LEU A 55 5.93 3.03 11.36
N PHE A 56 5.64 3.99 12.24
CA PHE A 56 4.67 3.78 13.33
C PHE A 56 3.29 3.40 12.82
N PHE A 57 2.81 4.09 11.79
CA PHE A 57 1.53 3.78 11.17
C PHE A 57 1.54 2.37 10.54
N TYR A 58 2.52 2.08 9.68
CA TYR A 58 2.58 0.81 8.96
C TYR A 58 2.77 -0.40 9.86
N THR A 59 3.60 -0.30 10.92
CA THR A 59 3.79 -1.42 11.85
C THR A 59 2.50 -1.73 12.63
N THR A 60 1.74 -0.71 13.00
CA THR A 60 0.44 -0.87 13.67
C THR A 60 -0.57 -1.56 12.74
N VAL A 61 -0.74 -1.06 11.53
CA VAL A 61 -1.69 -1.64 10.55
C VAL A 61 -1.26 -3.06 10.16
N SER A 62 0.03 -3.32 9.97
CA SER A 62 0.54 -4.66 9.70
C SER A 62 0.28 -5.63 10.85
N GLY A 63 0.36 -5.15 12.10
CA GLY A 63 -0.02 -5.92 13.28
C GLY A 63 -1.50 -6.32 13.26
N TRP A 64 -2.40 -5.39 12.91
CA TRP A 64 -3.82 -5.71 12.74
C TRP A 64 -4.04 -6.74 11.64
N MET A 65 -3.38 -6.60 10.48
CA MET A 65 -3.48 -7.56 9.38
C MET A 65 -3.02 -8.96 9.81
N LEU A 66 -1.92 -9.06 10.55
CA LEU A 66 -1.45 -10.34 11.07
C LEU A 66 -2.45 -10.97 12.04
N GLY A 67 -3.00 -10.18 12.97
CA GLY A 67 -4.04 -10.63 13.89
C GLY A 67 -5.29 -11.15 13.18
N TYR A 68 -5.74 -10.45 12.13
CA TYR A 68 -6.85 -10.90 11.30
C TYR A 68 -6.52 -12.18 10.53
N PHE A 69 -5.34 -12.25 9.93
CA PHE A 69 -4.89 -13.46 9.23
C PHE A 69 -4.93 -14.68 10.13
N ILE A 70 -4.45 -14.56 11.36
CA ILE A 70 -4.47 -15.67 12.33
C ILE A 70 -5.91 -16.05 12.68
N LYS A 71 -6.79 -15.08 12.93
CA LYS A 71 -8.22 -15.35 13.21
C LYS A 71 -8.93 -16.05 12.04
N TYR A 72 -8.52 -15.76 10.79
CA TYR A 72 -9.03 -16.50 9.63
C TYR A 72 -8.51 -17.94 9.60
N VAL A 73 -7.23 -18.15 9.88
CA VAL A 73 -6.60 -19.49 9.87
C VAL A 73 -7.13 -20.35 11.02
N THR A 74 -7.37 -19.78 12.20
CA THR A 74 -7.93 -20.49 13.36
C THR A 74 -9.42 -20.77 13.23
N GLY A 75 -10.11 -20.14 12.27
CA GLY A 75 -11.55 -20.32 12.08
C GLY A 75 -12.42 -19.51 13.05
N ASP A 76 -11.83 -18.54 13.75
CA ASP A 76 -12.56 -17.65 14.67
C ASP A 76 -13.51 -16.70 13.93
N ILE A 77 -13.27 -16.49 12.63
CA ILE A 77 -14.12 -15.67 11.76
C ILE A 77 -15.09 -16.58 11.02
N THR A 78 -16.37 -16.52 11.43
CA THR A 78 -17.47 -17.27 10.84
C THR A 78 -18.47 -16.34 10.14
N LYS A 79 -19.45 -16.90 9.40
CA LYS A 79 -20.52 -16.14 8.73
C LYS A 79 -21.28 -15.18 9.65
N ASN A 80 -21.42 -15.56 10.92
CA ASN A 80 -22.21 -14.81 11.91
C ASN A 80 -21.35 -13.80 12.70
N THR A 81 -20.04 -13.70 12.39
CA THR A 81 -19.15 -12.78 13.08
C THR A 81 -19.41 -11.35 12.61
N ASP A 82 -19.79 -10.46 13.52
CA ASP A 82 -19.87 -9.03 13.22
C ASP A 82 -18.46 -8.46 13.08
N SER A 83 -18.07 -8.24 11.82
CA SER A 83 -16.74 -7.70 11.50
C SER A 83 -16.52 -6.30 12.09
N SER A 84 -17.59 -5.52 12.28
CA SER A 84 -17.49 -4.18 12.88
C SER A 84 -17.15 -4.27 14.36
N GLN A 85 -17.83 -5.16 15.07
CA GLN A 85 -17.56 -5.40 16.48
C GLN A 85 -16.19 -6.04 16.71
N MET A 86 -15.80 -6.98 15.87
CA MET A 86 -14.49 -7.61 15.91
C MET A 86 -13.36 -6.59 15.71
N PHE A 87 -13.54 -5.65 14.79
CA PHE A 87 -12.55 -4.57 14.57
C PHE A 87 -12.50 -3.63 15.79
N ALA A 88 -13.65 -3.27 16.34
CA ALA A 88 -13.72 -2.45 17.55
C ALA A 88 -13.02 -3.14 18.75
N ASP A 89 -13.22 -4.46 18.92
CA ASP A 89 -12.59 -5.25 19.98
C ASP A 89 -11.05 -5.32 19.82
N VAL A 90 -10.57 -5.42 18.58
CA VAL A 90 -9.13 -5.40 18.30
C VAL A 90 -8.52 -4.04 18.67
N ILE A 91 -9.18 -2.93 18.32
CA ILE A 91 -8.71 -1.58 18.64
C ILE A 91 -8.82 -1.29 20.14
N ALA A 92 -9.86 -1.81 20.81
CA ALA A 92 -10.10 -1.59 22.23
C ALA A 92 -9.06 -2.28 23.14
N ASN A 93 -8.32 -3.27 22.64
CA ASN A 93 -7.33 -3.99 23.43
C ASN A 93 -5.87 -3.61 23.04
N PRO A 94 -5.27 -2.61 23.69
CA PRO A 94 -3.93 -2.12 23.35
C PRO A 94 -2.83 -3.18 23.53
N TRP A 95 -2.99 -4.14 24.44
CA TRP A 95 -2.01 -5.19 24.65
C TRP A 95 -1.95 -6.20 23.50
N ILE A 96 -3.09 -6.58 22.97
CA ILE A 96 -3.17 -7.47 21.79
C ILE A 96 -2.57 -6.76 20.58
N MET A 97 -2.91 -5.50 20.38
CA MET A 97 -2.32 -4.67 19.31
C MET A 97 -0.80 -4.58 19.44
N PHE A 98 -0.31 -4.31 20.63
CA PHE A 98 1.14 -4.23 20.90
C PHE A 98 1.85 -5.55 20.60
N VAL A 99 1.29 -6.68 21.00
CA VAL A 99 1.88 -8.01 20.73
C VAL A 99 2.00 -8.26 19.22
N TRP A 100 0.93 -8.04 18.45
CA TRP A 100 0.97 -8.25 17.00
C TRP A 100 1.93 -7.28 16.31
N MET A 101 1.96 -6.03 16.73
CA MET A 101 2.93 -5.04 16.23
C MET A 101 4.37 -5.48 16.57
N ALA A 102 4.62 -5.93 17.78
CA ALA A 102 5.95 -6.40 18.19
C ALA A 102 6.42 -7.60 17.37
N VAL A 103 5.53 -8.54 17.06
CA VAL A 103 5.83 -9.68 16.19
C VAL A 103 6.24 -9.21 14.79
N ILE A 104 5.49 -8.28 14.19
CA ILE A 104 5.84 -7.70 12.88
C ILE A 104 7.19 -6.99 12.91
N VAL A 105 7.43 -6.17 13.94
CA VAL A 105 8.70 -5.46 14.09
C VAL A 105 9.86 -6.46 14.25
N LEU A 106 9.67 -7.52 15.04
CA LEU A 106 10.68 -8.57 15.21
C LEU A 106 11.00 -9.26 13.87
N ILE A 107 9.98 -9.64 13.09
CA ILE A 107 10.16 -10.23 11.76
C ILE A 107 10.92 -9.26 10.85
N ALA A 108 10.53 -7.98 10.83
CA ALA A 108 11.20 -6.96 10.03
C ALA A 108 12.68 -6.79 10.41
N VAL A 109 12.99 -6.76 11.72
CA VAL A 109 14.37 -6.67 12.23
C VAL A 109 15.18 -7.89 11.80
N ILE A 110 14.63 -9.09 11.92
CA ILE A 110 15.31 -10.33 11.48
C ILE A 110 15.61 -10.26 9.98
N VAL A 111 14.63 -9.91 9.15
CA VAL A 111 14.82 -9.81 7.70
C VAL A 111 15.85 -8.74 7.34
N CYS A 112 15.79 -7.56 7.98
CA CYS A 112 16.76 -6.49 7.73
C CYS A 112 18.17 -6.86 8.22
N SER A 113 18.30 -7.63 9.30
CA SER A 113 19.60 -8.09 9.81
C SER A 113 20.33 -9.05 8.87
N MET A 114 19.59 -9.75 7.98
CA MET A 114 20.16 -10.59 6.95
C MET A 114 20.78 -9.78 5.79
N GLY A 115 20.64 -8.45 5.82
CA GLY A 115 21.11 -7.53 4.79
C GLY A 115 20.15 -7.36 3.62
N LEU A 116 20.43 -6.36 2.76
CA LEU A 116 19.51 -5.99 1.70
C LEU A 116 19.39 -7.10 0.64
N GLN A 117 20.50 -7.61 0.13
CA GLN A 117 20.51 -8.57 -0.99
C GLN A 117 20.01 -9.96 -0.58
N ASN A 118 20.47 -10.48 0.57
CA ASN A 118 20.15 -11.84 1.01
C ASN A 118 18.84 -11.91 1.83
N GLY A 119 18.45 -10.84 2.50
CA GLY A 119 17.25 -10.75 3.32
C GLY A 119 16.11 -10.08 2.55
N VAL A 120 16.13 -8.75 2.51
CA VAL A 120 15.01 -7.95 2.03
C VAL A 120 14.69 -8.27 0.56
N GLU A 121 15.66 -8.20 -0.35
CA GLU A 121 15.43 -8.39 -1.78
C GLU A 121 14.91 -9.81 -2.10
N LYS A 122 15.53 -10.83 -1.54
CA LYS A 122 15.15 -12.22 -1.79
C LYS A 122 13.74 -12.54 -1.28
N ILE A 123 13.42 -12.14 -0.06
CA ILE A 123 12.09 -12.38 0.55
C ILE A 123 11.03 -11.57 -0.19
N THR A 124 11.26 -10.29 -0.43
CA THR A 124 10.33 -9.41 -1.13
C THR A 124 10.04 -9.89 -2.54
N LYS A 125 11.03 -10.39 -3.27
CA LYS A 125 10.84 -10.94 -4.62
C LYS A 125 9.80 -12.06 -4.64
N TYR A 126 9.93 -13.05 -3.76
CA TYR A 126 8.95 -14.14 -3.70
C TYR A 126 7.57 -13.66 -3.21
N MET A 127 7.54 -12.80 -2.21
CA MET A 127 6.28 -12.23 -1.70
C MET A 127 5.56 -11.44 -2.80
N MET A 128 6.27 -10.63 -3.58
CA MET A 128 5.68 -9.85 -4.68
C MET A 128 5.15 -10.72 -5.81
N LEU A 129 5.84 -11.81 -6.16
CA LEU A 129 5.34 -12.75 -7.17
C LEU A 129 4.04 -13.44 -6.72
N ILE A 130 3.99 -13.87 -5.46
CA ILE A 130 2.77 -14.45 -4.87
C ILE A 130 1.65 -13.40 -4.85
N LEU A 131 1.96 -12.18 -4.41
CA LEU A 131 1.00 -11.08 -4.37
C LEU A 131 0.42 -10.77 -5.76
N LEU A 132 1.28 -10.67 -6.79
CA LEU A 132 0.82 -10.43 -8.17
C LEU A 132 -0.09 -11.57 -8.66
N GLY A 133 0.25 -12.81 -8.39
CA GLY A 133 -0.60 -13.95 -8.71
C GLY A 133 -1.95 -13.89 -8.01
N LEU A 134 -1.97 -13.59 -6.71
CA LEU A 134 -3.21 -13.42 -5.94
C LEU A 134 -4.06 -12.26 -6.44
N ILE A 135 -3.47 -11.10 -6.74
CA ILE A 135 -4.18 -9.94 -7.28
C ILE A 135 -4.87 -10.28 -8.59
N VAL A 136 -4.20 -10.98 -9.50
CA VAL A 136 -4.80 -11.39 -10.79
C VAL A 136 -5.97 -12.35 -10.57
N VAL A 137 -5.81 -13.36 -9.72
CA VAL A 137 -6.88 -14.32 -9.40
C VAL A 137 -8.07 -13.62 -8.76
N LEU A 138 -7.84 -12.73 -7.79
CA LEU A 138 -8.90 -11.97 -7.13
C LEU A 138 -9.59 -10.99 -8.08
N ALA A 139 -8.86 -10.34 -8.99
CA ALA A 139 -9.43 -9.45 -9.99
C ALA A 139 -10.37 -10.21 -10.94
N ILE A 140 -9.94 -11.38 -11.45
CA ILE A 140 -10.78 -12.24 -12.28
C ILE A 140 -12.04 -12.65 -11.51
N HIS A 141 -11.89 -13.11 -10.28
CA HIS A 141 -13.02 -13.49 -9.44
C HIS A 141 -13.98 -12.31 -9.18
N SER A 142 -13.45 -11.13 -8.86
CA SER A 142 -14.27 -9.94 -8.59
C SER A 142 -15.10 -9.51 -9.81
N LEU A 143 -14.57 -9.68 -11.02
CA LEU A 143 -15.28 -9.40 -12.26
C LEU A 143 -16.39 -10.40 -12.56
N THR A 144 -16.42 -11.57 -11.95
CA THR A 144 -17.51 -12.57 -12.11
C THR A 144 -18.68 -12.35 -11.15
N LEU A 145 -18.60 -11.38 -10.24
CA LEU A 145 -19.68 -11.07 -9.30
C LEU A 145 -20.85 -10.32 -9.96
N ASP A 146 -22.06 -10.56 -9.48
CA ASP A 146 -23.29 -9.97 -10.07
C ASP A 146 -23.32 -8.43 -10.04
N GLY A 147 -22.60 -7.78 -9.17
CA GLY A 147 -22.46 -6.33 -9.07
C GLY A 147 -21.25 -5.73 -9.82
N ALA A 148 -20.47 -6.57 -10.51
CA ALA A 148 -19.20 -6.18 -11.11
C ALA A 148 -19.31 -5.00 -12.08
N ALA A 149 -20.33 -4.99 -12.95
CA ALA A 149 -20.53 -3.91 -13.92
C ALA A 149 -20.73 -2.55 -13.25
N LYS A 150 -21.54 -2.49 -12.17
CA LYS A 150 -21.75 -1.25 -11.39
C LYS A 150 -20.49 -0.78 -10.69
N GLY A 151 -19.71 -1.72 -10.12
CA GLY A 151 -18.45 -1.42 -9.48
C GLY A 151 -17.41 -0.87 -10.44
N MET A 152 -17.29 -1.47 -11.63
CA MET A 152 -16.40 -0.98 -12.67
C MET A 152 -16.84 0.38 -13.22
N GLN A 153 -18.14 0.61 -13.38
CA GLN A 153 -18.66 1.91 -13.76
C GLN A 153 -18.29 2.98 -12.72
N TYR A 154 -18.50 2.70 -11.46
CA TYR A 154 -18.13 3.61 -10.36
C TYR A 154 -16.62 3.91 -10.33
N PHE A 155 -15.78 2.92 -10.60
CA PHE A 155 -14.33 3.07 -10.58
C PHE A 155 -13.78 3.84 -11.78
N LEU A 156 -14.31 3.60 -12.97
CA LEU A 156 -13.74 4.13 -14.21
C LEU A 156 -14.42 5.42 -14.71
N ILE A 157 -15.69 5.64 -14.37
CA ILE A 157 -16.45 6.79 -14.86
C ILE A 157 -16.53 7.85 -13.75
N PRO A 158 -15.91 9.03 -13.95
CA PRO A 158 -15.97 10.10 -12.96
C PRO A 158 -17.40 10.69 -12.87
N ASP A 159 -17.85 10.90 -11.65
CA ASP A 159 -19.11 11.59 -11.35
C ASP A 159 -18.89 13.09 -11.33
N MET A 160 -19.40 13.79 -12.33
CA MET A 160 -19.19 15.25 -12.47
C MET A 160 -19.81 16.04 -11.33
N ASN A 161 -20.92 15.57 -10.75
CA ASN A 161 -21.55 16.26 -9.62
C ASN A 161 -20.65 16.22 -8.38
N LYS A 162 -20.04 15.06 -8.11
CA LYS A 162 -19.07 14.93 -7.00
C LYS A 162 -17.80 15.74 -7.22
N ILE A 163 -17.38 15.93 -8.47
CA ILE A 163 -16.25 16.78 -8.83
C ILE A 163 -16.55 18.24 -8.50
N GLU A 164 -17.76 18.71 -8.83
CA GLU A 164 -18.18 20.08 -8.53
C GLU A 164 -18.31 20.31 -7.02
N GLU A 165 -18.91 19.37 -6.27
CA GLU A 165 -19.03 19.45 -4.81
C GLU A 165 -17.67 19.46 -4.10
N ALA A 166 -16.74 18.61 -4.52
CA ALA A 166 -15.41 18.53 -3.91
C ALA A 166 -14.51 19.74 -4.25
N GLY A 167 -14.79 20.41 -5.35
CA GLY A 167 -14.00 21.51 -5.89
C GLY A 167 -12.71 21.05 -6.58
N LEU A 168 -12.49 21.52 -7.80
CA LEU A 168 -11.33 21.14 -8.64
C LEU A 168 -9.98 21.31 -7.93
N GLY A 169 -9.81 22.37 -7.13
CA GLY A 169 -8.57 22.62 -6.38
C GLY A 169 -8.25 21.51 -5.39
N ASN A 170 -9.24 21.06 -4.63
CA ASN A 170 -9.07 19.97 -3.66
C ASN A 170 -8.75 18.66 -4.36
N ILE A 171 -9.42 18.35 -5.47
CA ILE A 171 -9.17 17.13 -6.26
C ILE A 171 -7.72 17.11 -6.79
N ILE A 172 -7.23 18.24 -7.29
CA ILE A 172 -5.86 18.39 -7.78
C ILE A 172 -4.86 18.14 -6.64
N ILE A 173 -5.07 18.75 -5.48
CA ILE A 173 -4.20 18.59 -4.31
C ILE A 173 -4.19 17.13 -3.85
N GLU A 174 -5.35 16.50 -3.72
CA GLU A 174 -5.44 15.09 -3.30
C GLU A 174 -4.82 14.14 -4.34
N ALA A 175 -5.02 14.38 -5.62
CA ALA A 175 -4.39 13.58 -6.68
C ALA A 175 -2.87 13.73 -6.67
N MET A 176 -2.35 14.93 -6.39
CA MET A 176 -0.91 15.17 -6.25
C MET A 176 -0.37 14.48 -4.99
N ARG A 177 -1.04 14.63 -3.84
CA ARG A 177 -0.69 13.92 -2.60
C ARG A 177 -0.60 12.42 -2.83
N GLN A 178 -1.61 11.85 -3.48
CA GLN A 178 -1.65 10.41 -3.79
C GLN A 178 -0.48 10.00 -4.69
N ALA A 179 -0.13 10.80 -5.70
CA ALA A 179 0.99 10.50 -6.58
C ALA A 179 2.35 10.47 -5.85
N PHE A 180 2.58 11.39 -4.91
CA PHE A 180 3.79 11.40 -4.08
C PHE A 180 3.79 10.26 -3.05
N PHE A 181 2.64 9.99 -2.45
CA PHE A 181 2.49 8.95 -1.43
C PHE A 181 2.73 7.55 -1.99
N THR A 182 2.12 7.22 -3.14
CA THR A 182 2.21 5.89 -3.74
C THR A 182 3.65 5.53 -4.16
N LEU A 183 4.41 6.49 -4.70
CA LEU A 183 5.80 6.29 -5.08
C LEU A 183 6.79 6.49 -3.92
N SER A 184 6.30 6.84 -2.72
CA SER A 184 7.13 7.11 -1.53
C SER A 184 8.23 8.16 -1.79
N VAL A 185 7.96 9.15 -2.65
CA VAL A 185 8.90 10.23 -3.00
C VAL A 185 8.69 11.47 -2.15
N GLY A 186 9.73 12.31 -2.05
CA GLY A 186 9.74 13.53 -1.26
C GLY A 186 10.33 13.37 0.14
N MET A 187 10.45 12.14 0.64
CA MET A 187 11.02 11.83 1.97
C MET A 187 12.42 11.21 1.90
N GLY A 188 12.98 11.06 0.69
CA GLY A 188 14.29 10.46 0.49
C GLY A 188 14.37 8.95 0.73
N SER A 189 13.25 8.25 0.89
CA SER A 189 13.25 6.78 1.05
C SER A 189 13.86 6.10 -0.16
N MET A 190 13.57 6.58 -1.35
CA MET A 190 14.09 6.04 -2.61
C MET A 190 15.60 6.29 -2.80
N MET A 191 16.19 7.24 -2.06
CA MET A 191 17.65 7.45 -2.07
C MET A 191 18.39 6.21 -1.54
N ILE A 192 17.83 5.50 -0.55
CA ILE A 192 18.44 4.28 -0.03
C ILE A 192 18.51 3.22 -1.12
N PHE A 193 17.42 2.99 -1.85
CA PHE A 193 17.42 2.04 -2.98
C PHE A 193 18.37 2.52 -4.09
N GLY A 194 18.37 3.82 -4.40
CA GLY A 194 19.30 4.42 -5.35
C GLY A 194 20.77 4.16 -5.03
N SER A 195 21.13 4.10 -3.75
CA SER A 195 22.51 3.86 -3.31
C SER A 195 23.05 2.46 -3.68
N TYR A 196 22.17 1.51 -3.94
CA TYR A 196 22.52 0.15 -4.38
C TYR A 196 22.45 -0.06 -5.89
N ILE A 197 21.90 0.90 -6.64
CA ILE A 197 21.80 0.81 -8.11
C ILE A 197 23.17 1.08 -8.72
N GLY A 198 23.67 0.16 -9.52
CA GLY A 198 24.92 0.27 -10.25
C GLY A 198 24.87 1.33 -11.38
N LYS A 199 26.05 1.69 -11.89
CA LYS A 199 26.16 2.70 -12.96
C LYS A 199 25.65 2.22 -14.33
N GLU A 200 25.57 0.93 -14.52
CA GLU A 200 25.07 0.25 -15.72
C GLU A 200 23.55 0.37 -15.93
N ARG A 201 22.80 0.74 -14.87
CA ARG A 201 21.36 0.88 -14.91
C ARG A 201 20.93 2.31 -15.20
N ALA A 202 19.97 2.47 -16.13
CA ALA A 202 19.37 3.77 -16.44
C ALA A 202 18.30 4.12 -15.39
N LEU A 203 18.54 5.13 -14.55
CA LEU A 203 17.66 5.49 -13.44
C LEU A 203 16.25 5.89 -13.87
N VAL A 204 16.12 6.60 -15.01
CA VAL A 204 14.82 6.97 -15.56
C VAL A 204 14.05 5.70 -15.98
N GLY A 205 14.75 4.72 -16.56
CA GLY A 205 14.15 3.41 -16.91
C GLY A 205 13.65 2.67 -15.67
N GLU A 206 14.45 2.63 -14.60
CA GLU A 206 14.02 2.04 -13.31
C GLU A 206 12.81 2.80 -12.73
N GLY A 207 12.84 4.14 -12.75
CA GLY A 207 11.73 4.97 -12.30
C GLY A 207 10.41 4.70 -13.07
N ILE A 208 10.51 4.55 -14.39
CA ILE A 208 9.36 4.19 -15.23
C ILE A 208 8.82 2.80 -14.88
N GLN A 209 9.69 1.79 -14.72
CA GLN A 209 9.30 0.42 -14.37
C GLN A 209 8.60 0.37 -13.00
N ILE A 210 9.16 1.05 -12.00
CA ILE A 210 8.55 1.16 -10.66
C ILE A 210 7.18 1.79 -10.77
N THR A 211 7.04 2.93 -11.46
CA THR A 211 5.77 3.64 -11.61
C THR A 211 4.73 2.80 -12.36
N LEU A 212 5.13 2.08 -13.40
CA LEU A 212 4.21 1.21 -14.15
C LEU A 212 3.69 0.04 -13.30
N LEU A 213 4.59 -0.59 -12.55
CA LEU A 213 4.21 -1.71 -11.68
C LEU A 213 3.30 -1.26 -10.54
N ASP A 214 3.63 -0.14 -9.88
CA ASP A 214 2.82 0.47 -8.83
C ASP A 214 1.42 0.82 -9.35
N THR A 215 1.34 1.47 -10.51
CA THR A 215 0.10 1.81 -11.17
C THR A 215 -0.74 0.58 -11.54
N PHE A 216 -0.09 -0.47 -12.05
CA PHE A 216 -0.76 -1.73 -12.38
C PHE A 216 -1.40 -2.36 -11.12
N VAL A 217 -0.66 -2.45 -10.03
CA VAL A 217 -1.17 -2.97 -8.76
C VAL A 217 -2.32 -2.12 -8.23
N ALA A 218 -2.21 -0.79 -8.29
CA ALA A 218 -3.26 0.13 -7.87
C ALA A 218 -4.56 -0.03 -8.68
N ILE A 219 -4.46 -0.14 -10.01
CA ILE A 219 -5.63 -0.38 -10.89
C ILE A 219 -6.26 -1.74 -10.56
N MET A 220 -5.45 -2.80 -10.45
CA MET A 220 -5.95 -4.13 -10.12
C MET A 220 -6.64 -4.18 -8.76
N SER A 221 -6.11 -3.46 -7.76
CA SER A 221 -6.75 -3.32 -6.45
C SER A 221 -8.12 -2.64 -6.56
N GLY A 222 -8.24 -1.61 -7.41
CA GLY A 222 -9.54 -0.99 -7.71
C GLY A 222 -10.52 -1.96 -8.36
N VAL A 223 -10.07 -2.75 -9.34
CA VAL A 223 -10.87 -3.81 -10.00
C VAL A 223 -11.33 -4.89 -9.00
N ILE A 224 -10.58 -5.15 -7.94
CA ILE A 224 -10.99 -6.08 -6.89
C ILE A 224 -12.02 -5.45 -5.95
N ILE A 225 -11.72 -4.25 -5.45
CA ILE A 225 -12.44 -3.63 -4.32
C ILE A 225 -13.81 -3.13 -4.77
N PHE A 226 -13.89 -2.31 -5.83
CA PHE A 226 -15.14 -1.65 -6.20
C PHE A 226 -16.24 -2.62 -6.66
N PRO A 227 -15.97 -3.62 -7.52
CA PRO A 227 -16.98 -4.63 -7.83
C PRO A 227 -17.43 -5.42 -6.61
N ALA A 228 -16.52 -5.81 -5.73
CA ALA A 228 -16.86 -6.51 -4.49
C ALA A 228 -17.76 -5.65 -3.59
N CYS A 229 -17.41 -4.37 -3.36
CA CYS A 229 -18.23 -3.47 -2.56
C CYS A 229 -19.64 -3.30 -3.11
N MET A 230 -19.78 -3.11 -4.45
CA MET A 230 -21.09 -2.94 -5.08
C MET A 230 -21.92 -4.24 -5.09
N SER A 231 -21.28 -5.40 -5.23
CA SER A 231 -21.97 -6.69 -5.19
C SER A 231 -22.57 -7.00 -3.81
N TYR A 232 -21.89 -6.54 -2.74
CA TYR A 232 -22.32 -6.77 -1.37
C TYR A 232 -22.98 -5.57 -0.69
N ASN A 233 -23.29 -4.49 -1.47
CA ASN A 233 -23.85 -3.23 -0.97
C ASN A 233 -23.08 -2.63 0.20
N ILE A 234 -21.76 -2.59 0.10
CA ILE A 234 -20.88 -2.12 1.14
C ILE A 234 -20.37 -0.71 0.81
N PRO A 235 -20.37 0.26 1.76
CA PRO A 235 -19.85 1.60 1.53
C PRO A 235 -18.38 1.58 1.11
N THR A 236 -18.02 2.42 0.14
CA THR A 236 -16.67 2.49 -0.45
C THR A 236 -15.76 3.55 0.22
N ASP A 237 -16.29 4.31 1.17
CA ASP A 237 -15.70 5.55 1.71
C ASP A 237 -15.04 5.41 3.08
N SER A 238 -14.74 4.20 3.53
CA SER A 238 -14.45 3.94 4.94
C SER A 238 -12.98 3.71 5.31
N GLY A 239 -12.00 4.17 4.54
CA GLY A 239 -10.57 4.12 4.92
C GLY A 239 -10.10 2.75 5.47
N PRO A 240 -9.45 2.68 6.66
CA PRO A 240 -9.01 1.40 7.25
C PRO A 240 -10.14 0.40 7.51
N SER A 241 -11.36 0.86 7.81
CA SER A 241 -12.51 -0.02 8.00
C SER A 241 -12.94 -0.73 6.72
N LEU A 242 -12.59 -0.21 5.54
CA LEU A 242 -12.76 -0.93 4.28
C LEU A 242 -12.00 -2.27 4.29
N ILE A 243 -10.79 -2.28 4.79
CA ILE A 243 -9.95 -3.48 4.83
C ILE A 243 -10.38 -4.42 5.96
N PHE A 244 -10.70 -3.90 7.14
CA PHE A 244 -10.89 -4.72 8.34
C PHE A 244 -12.36 -5.06 8.64
N VAL A 245 -13.31 -4.31 8.07
CA VAL A 245 -14.74 -4.54 8.27
C VAL A 245 -15.41 -4.99 6.96
N THR A 246 -15.16 -4.26 5.89
CA THR A 246 -15.86 -4.42 4.61
C THR A 246 -15.40 -5.66 3.85
N LEU A 247 -14.08 -5.82 3.64
CA LEU A 247 -13.54 -6.98 2.95
C LEU A 247 -13.78 -8.31 3.70
N PRO A 248 -13.65 -8.41 5.04
CA PRO A 248 -14.05 -9.58 5.78
C PRO A 248 -15.51 -9.97 5.59
N LYS A 249 -16.43 -8.99 5.57
CA LYS A 249 -17.84 -9.24 5.24
C LYS A 249 -17.98 -9.85 3.83
N ALA A 250 -17.35 -9.24 2.83
CA ALA A 250 -17.39 -9.74 1.46
C ALA A 250 -16.87 -11.18 1.37
N VAL A 251 -15.74 -11.49 2.01
CA VAL A 251 -15.15 -12.84 2.02
C VAL A 251 -16.04 -13.85 2.72
N SER A 252 -16.65 -13.52 3.86
CA SER A 252 -17.55 -14.42 4.57
C SER A 252 -18.81 -14.75 3.77
N TYR A 253 -19.30 -13.85 2.93
CA TYR A 253 -20.41 -14.13 2.01
C TYR A 253 -20.00 -15.06 0.85
N THR A 254 -18.77 -14.96 0.33
CA THR A 254 -18.32 -15.73 -0.85
C THR A 254 -17.85 -17.15 -0.53
N HIS A 255 -17.07 -17.34 0.52
CA HIS A 255 -16.47 -18.64 0.82
C HIS A 255 -17.34 -19.57 1.66
N LEU A 256 -18.41 -19.09 2.24
CA LEU A 256 -19.30 -19.87 3.09
C LEU A 256 -20.67 -20.19 2.44
N THR A 257 -20.92 -19.71 1.24
CA THR A 257 -22.02 -20.18 0.40
C THR A 257 -21.54 -21.24 -0.59
N LEU A 258 -20.95 -22.33 -0.09
CA LEU A 258 -21.09 -23.58 -0.83
C LEU A 258 -22.60 -23.88 -0.90
N PRO A 259 -23.17 -24.14 -2.09
CA PRO A 259 -24.55 -24.54 -2.18
C PRO A 259 -24.69 -25.85 -1.41
N THR A 260 -25.18 -25.76 -0.19
CA THR A 260 -25.85 -26.92 0.42
C THR A 260 -27.07 -27.15 -0.45
N ASN A 261 -26.93 -28.00 -1.46
CA ASN A 261 -28.05 -28.65 -2.09
C ASN A 261 -28.77 -29.45 -0.99
N SER A 262 -29.64 -28.80 -0.24
CA SER A 262 -30.68 -29.49 0.49
C SER A 262 -31.71 -29.95 -0.54
N ARG A 263 -31.43 -31.09 -1.16
CA ARG A 263 -32.52 -31.94 -1.66
C ARG A 263 -33.21 -32.52 -0.43
N VAL A 264 -34.34 -32.02 -0.09
CA VAL A 264 -35.48 -32.77 0.43
C VAL A 264 -36.72 -32.21 -0.22
#